data_609f0b18e284529324b8befeba7f3918
#
_entry.id   609f0b18e284529324b8befeba7f3918
#
_cell.length_a   1.000
_cell.length_b   1.000
_cell.length_c   1.000
_cell.angle_alpha   90.00
_cell.angle_beta   90.00
_cell.angle_gamma   90.00
#
_symmetry.space_group_name_H-M   'P 1'
#
loop_
_entity.id
_entity.type
_entity.pdbx_description
1 polymer ?
#
loop_
_entity_poly.entity_id
_entity_poly.type
_entity_poly.pdbx_seq_one_letter_code
_entity_poly.pdbx_strand_id
1 'polypeptide(L)'
;MLAVVSRLRRQCLALRQIVRYPDPRLRQRAEAISVFDDALRALTTDLLDTMLAAPGVGITAPHVGVLARLVVIQIEPGTEPRIYANPQVVWSSPEIIRHVEGSVSMPGVTEELERPARVRVSYRDLDGIEHEEEAEGFLAVCLQHEIDQLDGIFWIDRLSRLKRDRVIKRFEKLQRR
;
A
#
# COMPACT_ATOMS: atom_id res chain seq x y z
N MET A 1 -22.43 42.70 -7.35
CA MET A 1 -22.26 41.55 -6.43
C MET A 1 -22.49 40.28 -7.22
N LEU A 2 -21.43 39.73 -7.79
CA LEU A 2 -21.46 38.48 -8.57
C LEU A 2 -21.03 37.35 -7.66
N ALA A 3 -21.97 36.44 -7.37
CA ALA A 3 -21.71 35.22 -6.62
C ALA A 3 -20.79 34.30 -7.46
N VAL A 4 -19.61 34.10 -6.95
CA VAL A 4 -18.70 33.04 -7.44
C VAL A 4 -19.27 31.70 -6.97
N VAL A 5 -20.06 31.06 -7.81
CA VAL A 5 -20.48 29.68 -7.62
C VAL A 5 -19.27 28.80 -7.91
N SER A 6 -18.55 28.43 -6.85
CA SER A 6 -17.54 27.38 -6.88
C SER A 6 -18.23 26.09 -7.37
N ARG A 7 -18.01 25.74 -8.64
CA ARG A 7 -18.31 24.42 -9.16
C ARG A 7 -17.35 23.42 -8.50
N LEU A 8 -17.75 22.88 -7.37
CA LEU A 8 -17.25 21.59 -6.91
C LEU A 8 -17.57 20.58 -8.02
N ARG A 9 -16.61 20.33 -8.88
CA ARG A 9 -16.62 19.10 -9.69
C ARG A 9 -16.62 17.97 -8.66
N ARG A 10 -17.76 17.32 -8.50
CA ARG A 10 -17.80 15.96 -7.94
C ARG A 10 -16.97 15.12 -8.93
N GLN A 11 -15.70 14.95 -8.66
CA GLN A 11 -14.94 13.89 -9.28
C GLN A 11 -15.69 12.60 -8.93
N CYS A 12 -16.17 11.89 -9.93
CA CYS A 12 -16.68 10.54 -9.74
C CYS A 12 -15.54 9.75 -9.09
N LEU A 13 -15.70 9.38 -7.83
CA LEU A 13 -14.78 8.49 -7.12
C LEU A 13 -14.70 7.19 -7.94
N ALA A 14 -13.59 6.98 -8.61
CA ALA A 14 -13.37 5.76 -9.38
C ALA A 14 -12.79 4.67 -8.46
N LEU A 15 -13.66 4.12 -7.59
CA LEU A 15 -13.27 3.01 -6.72
C LEU A 15 -12.90 1.80 -7.56
N ARG A 16 -11.67 1.33 -7.42
CA ARG A 16 -11.22 0.11 -8.08
C ARG A 16 -11.54 -1.12 -7.25
N GLN A 17 -11.80 -2.22 -7.94
CA GLN A 17 -11.99 -3.50 -7.25
C GLN A 17 -10.68 -3.99 -6.66
N ILE A 18 -10.68 -4.23 -5.33
CA ILE A 18 -9.52 -4.79 -4.64
C ILE A 18 -9.41 -6.28 -4.93
N VAL A 19 -8.24 -6.71 -5.37
CA VAL A 19 -7.85 -8.11 -5.54
C VAL A 19 -7.83 -8.77 -4.16
N ARG A 20 -8.54 -9.89 -4.00
CA ARG A 20 -8.67 -10.60 -2.72
C ARG A 20 -7.78 -11.84 -2.68
N TYR A 21 -7.20 -12.10 -1.51
CA TYR A 21 -6.52 -13.35 -1.24
C TYR A 21 -7.50 -14.54 -1.41
N PRO A 22 -7.11 -15.66 -2.07
CA PRO A 22 -5.76 -16.06 -2.47
C PRO A 22 -5.40 -15.80 -3.95
N ASP A 23 -5.91 -14.75 -4.57
CA ASP A 23 -5.64 -14.45 -5.98
C ASP A 23 -4.12 -14.42 -6.27
N PRO A 24 -3.62 -15.15 -7.28
CA PRO A 24 -2.19 -15.25 -7.57
C PRO A 24 -1.57 -13.91 -8.03
N ARG A 25 -2.35 -12.93 -8.47
CA ARG A 25 -1.86 -11.59 -8.83
C ARG A 25 -1.20 -10.89 -7.64
N LEU A 26 -1.61 -11.19 -6.41
CA LEU A 26 -0.99 -10.64 -5.19
C LEU A 26 0.46 -11.11 -4.96
N ARG A 27 0.91 -12.13 -5.71
CA ARG A 27 2.27 -12.68 -5.66
C ARG A 27 3.09 -12.35 -6.90
N GLN A 28 2.57 -11.52 -7.77
CA GLN A 28 3.31 -11.05 -8.95
C GLN A 28 4.12 -9.82 -8.58
N ARG A 29 5.36 -9.79 -9.06
CA ARG A 29 6.23 -8.63 -8.90
C ARG A 29 5.75 -7.50 -9.80
N ALA A 30 5.63 -6.31 -9.24
CA ALA A 30 5.27 -5.11 -9.97
C ALA A 30 6.44 -4.60 -10.83
N GLU A 31 6.12 -4.09 -12.00
CA GLU A 31 7.06 -3.51 -12.96
C GLU A 31 7.41 -2.06 -12.62
N ALA A 32 8.64 -1.66 -12.93
CA ALA A 32 9.07 -0.29 -12.70
C ALA A 32 8.30 0.68 -13.62
N ILE A 33 7.88 1.81 -13.05
CA ILE A 33 7.26 2.92 -13.78
C ILE A 33 8.36 3.66 -14.51
N SER A 34 8.21 3.80 -15.83
CA SER A 34 9.12 4.55 -16.70
C SER A 34 8.50 5.82 -17.29
N VAL A 35 7.16 5.94 -17.23
CA VAL A 35 6.40 7.06 -17.76
C VAL A 35 5.63 7.74 -16.63
N PHE A 36 5.87 9.04 -16.45
CA PHE A 36 5.31 9.87 -15.38
C PHE A 36 4.33 10.88 -16.00
N ASP A 37 3.13 10.42 -16.30
CA ASP A 37 2.12 11.15 -17.06
C ASP A 37 0.78 11.29 -16.28
N ASP A 38 -0.21 11.84 -16.94
CA ASP A 38 -1.55 12.01 -16.37
C ASP A 38 -2.25 10.68 -16.05
N ALA A 39 -1.91 9.60 -16.76
CA ALA A 39 -2.46 8.27 -16.46
C ALA A 39 -1.92 7.74 -15.13
N LEU A 40 -0.64 7.98 -14.81
CA LEU A 40 -0.06 7.66 -13.50
C LEU A 40 -0.71 8.48 -12.38
N ARG A 41 -0.97 9.78 -12.62
CA ARG A 41 -1.66 10.66 -11.66
C ARG A 41 -3.10 10.20 -11.43
N ALA A 42 -3.82 9.80 -12.48
CA ALA A 42 -5.16 9.26 -12.38
C ALA A 42 -5.18 7.95 -11.57
N LEU A 43 -4.25 7.02 -11.84
CA LEU A 43 -4.10 5.79 -11.07
C LEU A 43 -3.82 6.08 -9.59
N THR A 44 -2.98 7.06 -9.30
CA THR A 44 -2.68 7.49 -7.91
C THR A 44 -3.93 7.96 -7.19
N THR A 45 -4.76 8.76 -7.85
CA THR A 45 -6.04 9.23 -7.31
C THR A 45 -7.00 8.07 -7.04
N ASP A 46 -7.15 7.15 -8.01
CA ASP A 46 -8.00 5.97 -7.86
C ASP A 46 -7.53 5.08 -6.68
N LEU A 47 -6.21 4.92 -6.50
CA LEU A 47 -5.64 4.18 -5.37
C LEU A 47 -5.97 4.85 -4.04
N LEU A 48 -5.80 6.17 -3.93
CA LEU A 48 -6.12 6.91 -2.72
C LEU A 48 -7.60 6.74 -2.35
N ASP A 49 -8.50 6.95 -3.31
CA ASP A 49 -9.95 6.82 -3.09
C ASP A 49 -10.31 5.39 -2.67
N THR A 50 -9.72 4.40 -3.33
CA THR A 50 -9.94 2.97 -3.02
C THR A 50 -9.42 2.61 -1.64
N MET A 51 -8.24 3.11 -1.25
CA MET A 51 -7.64 2.91 0.07
C MET A 51 -8.52 3.48 1.18
N LEU A 52 -8.99 4.71 1.00
CA LEU A 52 -9.85 5.38 1.99
C LEU A 52 -11.21 4.67 2.15
N ALA A 53 -11.77 4.15 1.05
CA ALA A 53 -13.00 3.38 1.09
C ALA A 53 -12.83 1.99 1.75
N ALA A 54 -11.62 1.43 1.74
CA ALA A 54 -11.29 0.13 2.32
C ALA A 54 -10.73 0.19 3.76
N PRO A 55 -10.94 1.26 4.51
CA PRO A 55 -10.23 1.79 5.68
C PRO A 55 -8.77 1.30 5.82
N GLY A 56 -7.99 1.47 4.76
CA GLY A 56 -6.55 1.21 4.72
C GLY A 56 -5.73 2.46 5.01
N VAL A 57 -4.47 2.29 5.41
CA VAL A 57 -3.48 3.38 5.59
C VAL A 57 -2.42 3.36 4.49
N GLY A 58 -2.33 2.25 3.75
CA GLY A 58 -1.46 2.05 2.60
C GLY A 58 -2.14 1.18 1.54
N ILE A 59 -1.75 1.39 0.29
CA ILE A 59 -2.20 0.60 -0.86
C ILE A 59 -1.15 0.65 -1.97
N THR A 60 -1.04 -0.44 -2.72
CA THR A 60 -0.22 -0.52 -3.94
C THR A 60 -1.10 -0.74 -5.17
N ALA A 61 -0.56 -0.42 -6.35
CA ALA A 61 -1.25 -0.71 -7.60
C ALA A 61 -1.56 -2.21 -7.80
N PRO A 62 -0.71 -3.19 -7.40
CA PRO A 62 -1.07 -4.61 -7.38
C PRO A 62 -2.34 -4.96 -6.60
N HIS A 63 -2.68 -4.22 -5.54
CA HIS A 63 -3.94 -4.45 -4.81
C HIS A 63 -5.19 -4.21 -5.66
N VAL A 64 -5.08 -3.46 -6.74
CA VAL A 64 -6.17 -3.24 -7.71
C VAL A 64 -5.89 -3.90 -9.07
N GLY A 65 -4.95 -4.85 -9.11
CA GLY A 65 -4.64 -5.66 -10.30
C GLY A 65 -3.76 -4.97 -11.34
N VAL A 66 -3.14 -3.82 -11.01
CA VAL A 66 -2.20 -3.11 -11.89
C VAL A 66 -0.78 -3.40 -11.43
N LEU A 67 0.05 -4.02 -12.28
CA LEU A 67 1.42 -4.42 -11.92
C LEU A 67 2.44 -3.27 -12.08
N ALA A 68 2.13 -2.10 -11.52
CA ALA A 68 3.03 -0.94 -11.48
C ALA A 68 3.59 -0.75 -10.07
N ARG A 69 4.87 -0.36 -9.95
CA ARG A 69 5.52 -0.10 -8.65
C ARG A 69 5.09 1.27 -8.09
N LEU A 70 3.83 1.37 -7.69
CA LEU A 70 3.22 2.56 -7.10
C LEU A 70 2.63 2.25 -5.74
N VAL A 71 2.94 3.11 -4.76
CA VAL A 71 2.44 3.06 -3.39
C VAL A 71 1.79 4.39 -3.04
N VAL A 72 0.67 4.33 -2.34
CA VAL A 72 0.03 5.48 -1.68
C VAL A 72 -0.12 5.17 -0.20
N ILE A 73 0.34 6.06 0.67
CA ILE A 73 0.23 5.94 2.14
C ILE A 73 -0.37 7.23 2.70
N GLN A 74 -1.37 7.08 3.57
CA GLN A 74 -1.93 8.17 4.36
C GLN A 74 -2.21 7.64 5.77
N ILE A 75 -1.30 7.92 6.71
CA ILE A 75 -1.38 7.40 8.07
C ILE A 75 -2.45 8.13 8.88
N GLU A 76 -2.47 9.46 8.77
CA GLU A 76 -3.42 10.30 9.49
C GLU A 76 -4.48 10.82 8.53
N PRO A 77 -5.78 10.63 8.85
CA PRO A 77 -6.86 11.15 8.02
C PRO A 77 -6.76 12.66 7.82
N GLY A 78 -6.90 13.11 6.58
CA GLY A 78 -6.86 14.54 6.24
C GLY A 78 -5.47 15.14 6.07
N THR A 79 -4.39 14.38 6.26
CA THR A 79 -3.05 14.82 5.87
C THR A 79 -2.81 14.58 4.38
N GLU A 80 -1.80 15.22 3.81
CA GLU A 80 -1.38 14.95 2.44
C GLU A 80 -0.93 13.49 2.30
N PRO A 81 -1.44 12.75 1.29
CA PRO A 81 -0.99 11.39 1.03
C PRO A 81 0.45 11.39 0.55
N ARG A 82 1.23 10.42 1.00
CA ARG A 82 2.58 10.16 0.53
C ARG A 82 2.53 9.21 -0.66
N ILE A 83 3.21 9.56 -1.73
CA ILE A 83 3.20 8.81 -3.00
C ILE A 83 4.62 8.39 -3.33
N TYR A 84 4.78 7.11 -3.62
CA TYR A 84 6.07 6.51 -3.90
C TYR A 84 6.00 5.72 -5.21
N ALA A 85 6.63 6.23 -6.26
CA ALA A 85 6.84 5.50 -7.49
C ALA A 85 8.22 4.82 -7.45
N ASN A 86 8.27 3.55 -7.82
CA ASN A 86 9.48 2.72 -7.80
C ASN A 86 10.21 2.66 -6.44
N PRO A 87 9.51 2.56 -5.29
CA PRO A 87 10.19 2.57 -4.01
C PRO A 87 11.05 1.32 -3.82
N GLN A 88 12.18 1.52 -3.11
CA GLN A 88 13.11 0.47 -2.72
C GLN A 88 13.66 0.77 -1.32
N VAL A 89 13.73 -0.24 -0.47
CA VAL A 89 14.47 -0.14 0.80
C VAL A 89 15.95 -0.23 0.47
N VAL A 90 16.69 0.85 0.69
CA VAL A 90 18.14 0.92 0.42
C VAL A 90 18.97 0.70 1.68
N TRP A 91 18.37 0.83 2.86
CA TRP A 91 18.99 0.53 4.15
C TRP A 91 17.92 0.19 5.19
N SER A 92 18.27 -0.68 6.14
CA SER A 92 17.44 -1.05 7.29
C SER A 92 18.25 -1.06 8.57
N SER A 93 17.66 -0.61 9.67
CA SER A 93 18.29 -0.67 10.99
C SER A 93 18.39 -2.13 11.50
N PRO A 94 19.38 -2.43 12.35
CA PRO A 94 19.45 -3.72 13.02
C PRO A 94 18.38 -3.89 14.11
N GLU A 95 17.83 -2.79 14.64
CA GLU A 95 16.77 -2.83 15.63
C GLU A 95 15.47 -3.30 14.99
N ILE A 96 14.78 -4.19 15.68
CA ILE A 96 13.52 -4.79 15.25
C ILE A 96 12.38 -4.31 16.14
N ILE A 97 11.28 -3.97 15.54
CA ILE A 97 10.01 -3.69 16.23
C ILE A 97 8.95 -4.71 15.85
N ARG A 98 7.97 -4.88 16.73
CA ARG A 98 6.78 -5.71 16.48
C ARG A 98 5.59 -4.82 16.22
N HIS A 99 4.85 -5.14 15.19
CA HIS A 99 3.64 -4.44 14.85
C HIS A 99 2.56 -5.39 14.32
N VAL A 100 1.29 -5.08 14.62
CA VAL A 100 0.16 -5.83 14.09
C VAL A 100 -0.13 -5.36 12.68
N GLU A 101 -0.03 -6.25 11.71
CA GLU A 101 -0.28 -5.97 10.30
C GLU A 101 -1.49 -6.73 9.78
N GLY A 102 -2.07 -6.20 8.71
CA GLY A 102 -3.14 -6.79 7.93
C GLY A 102 -3.12 -6.21 6.53
N SER A 103 -4.05 -6.60 5.66
CA SER A 103 -4.10 -6.11 4.29
C SER A 103 -5.53 -5.87 3.83
N VAL A 104 -5.74 -4.82 3.04
CA VAL A 104 -7.01 -4.58 2.34
C VAL A 104 -7.43 -5.76 1.45
N SER A 105 -6.47 -6.58 0.99
CA SER A 105 -6.71 -7.80 0.21
C SER A 105 -7.09 -9.01 1.06
N MET A 106 -6.93 -8.94 2.39
CA MET A 106 -7.28 -10.03 3.35
C MET A 106 -7.97 -9.46 4.58
N PRO A 107 -9.15 -8.81 4.43
CA PRO A 107 -9.80 -8.06 5.49
C PRO A 107 -10.26 -8.95 6.64
N GLY A 108 -10.30 -8.36 7.85
CA GLY A 108 -10.81 -9.01 9.07
C GLY A 108 -9.81 -9.92 9.77
N VAL A 109 -8.60 -10.04 9.26
CA VAL A 109 -7.51 -10.79 9.92
C VAL A 109 -6.25 -9.95 10.01
N THR A 110 -5.58 -10.08 11.14
CA THR A 110 -4.30 -9.44 11.44
C THR A 110 -3.41 -10.39 12.21
N GLU A 111 -2.10 -10.16 12.20
CA GLU A 111 -1.13 -10.88 13.01
C GLU A 111 0.08 -10.01 13.29
N GLU A 112 0.79 -10.28 14.40
CA GLU A 112 2.02 -9.58 14.76
C GLU A 112 3.19 -10.06 13.91
N LEU A 113 3.88 -9.08 13.30
CA LEU A 113 5.09 -9.23 12.50
C LEU A 113 6.26 -8.47 13.12
N GLU A 114 7.47 -8.92 12.82
CA GLU A 114 8.71 -8.26 13.16
C GLU A 114 9.28 -7.56 11.92
N ARG A 115 9.66 -6.28 12.09
CA ARG A 115 10.28 -5.49 11.03
C ARG A 115 11.42 -4.62 11.57
N PRO A 116 12.42 -4.29 10.75
CA PRO A 116 13.36 -3.20 11.08
C PRO A 116 12.63 -1.95 11.56
N ALA A 117 13.11 -1.37 12.66
CA ALA A 117 12.49 -0.20 13.29
C ALA A 117 12.60 1.06 12.43
N ARG A 118 13.68 1.16 11.65
CA ARG A 118 13.97 2.27 10.75
C ARG A 118 14.40 1.74 9.39
N VAL A 119 13.98 2.41 8.34
CA VAL A 119 14.39 2.12 6.96
C VAL A 119 14.73 3.41 6.24
N ARG A 120 15.62 3.31 5.26
CA ARG A 120 15.82 4.37 4.26
C ARG A 120 15.29 3.85 2.94
N VAL A 121 14.43 4.67 2.31
CA VAL A 121 13.74 4.30 1.06
C VAL A 121 14.11 5.29 -0.01
N SER A 122 14.60 4.81 -1.15
CA SER A 122 14.71 5.59 -2.38
C SER A 122 13.43 5.42 -3.20
N TYR A 123 12.95 6.48 -3.84
CA TYR A 123 11.75 6.46 -4.65
C TYR A 123 11.74 7.63 -5.65
N ARG A 124 10.76 7.66 -6.55
CA ARG A 124 10.45 8.81 -7.40
C ARG A 124 9.09 9.38 -7.04
N ASP A 125 8.95 10.70 -7.16
CA ASP A 125 7.65 11.36 -7.10
C ASP A 125 6.88 11.22 -8.43
N LEU A 126 5.72 11.88 -8.53
CA LEU A 126 4.89 11.84 -9.75
C LEU A 126 5.45 12.68 -10.91
N ASP A 127 6.52 13.42 -10.70
CA ASP A 127 7.27 14.14 -11.74
C ASP A 127 8.51 13.35 -12.20
N GLY A 128 8.74 12.16 -11.59
CA GLY A 128 9.88 11.30 -11.89
C GLY A 128 11.18 11.72 -11.21
N ILE A 129 11.12 12.69 -10.29
CA ILE A 129 12.27 13.18 -9.54
C ILE A 129 12.62 12.17 -8.45
N GLU A 130 13.91 11.85 -8.32
CA GLU A 130 14.41 10.91 -7.31
C GLU A 130 14.49 11.56 -5.94
N HIS A 131 14.06 10.80 -4.94
CA HIS A 131 14.09 11.17 -3.53
C HIS A 131 14.62 10.02 -2.69
N GLU A 132 15.12 10.36 -1.51
CA GLU A 132 15.47 9.40 -0.47
C GLU A 132 14.96 9.95 0.86
N GLU A 133 14.31 9.11 1.66
CA GLU A 133 13.85 9.49 3.00
C GLU A 133 14.13 8.39 4.02
N GLU A 134 14.39 8.80 5.26
CA GLU A 134 14.40 7.90 6.41
C GLU A 134 13.01 7.86 7.03
N ALA A 135 12.53 6.66 7.30
CA ALA A 135 11.27 6.41 7.99
C ALA A 135 11.50 5.58 9.24
N GLU A 136 10.74 5.90 10.29
CA GLU A 136 10.74 5.17 11.55
C GLU A 136 9.32 4.87 12.04
N GLY A 137 9.20 4.00 13.04
CA GLY A 137 7.91 3.67 13.64
C GLY A 137 6.91 3.12 12.65
N PHE A 138 5.65 3.60 12.70
CA PHE A 138 4.57 3.07 11.88
C PHE A 138 4.76 3.34 10.39
N LEU A 139 5.36 4.48 9.99
CA LEU A 139 5.65 4.75 8.59
C LEU A 139 6.66 3.74 8.03
N ALA A 140 7.70 3.38 8.80
CA ALA A 140 8.65 2.35 8.38
C ALA A 140 7.98 0.99 8.19
N VAL A 141 7.02 0.62 9.05
CA VAL A 141 6.23 -0.61 8.92
C VAL A 141 5.41 -0.58 7.63
N CYS A 142 4.67 0.51 7.37
CA CYS A 142 3.85 0.66 6.18
C CYS A 142 4.69 0.58 4.90
N LEU A 143 5.80 1.31 4.82
CA LEU A 143 6.68 1.29 3.65
C LEU A 143 7.21 -0.11 3.36
N GLN A 144 7.67 -0.83 4.38
CA GLN A 144 8.16 -2.20 4.21
C GLN A 144 7.04 -3.15 3.77
N HIS A 145 5.82 -2.99 4.32
CA HIS A 145 4.66 -3.79 3.93
C HIS A 145 4.31 -3.58 2.45
N GLU A 146 4.21 -2.32 2.02
CA GLU A 146 3.83 -2.00 0.65
C GLU A 146 4.94 -2.35 -0.36
N ILE A 147 6.22 -2.19 -0.01
CA ILE A 147 7.34 -2.59 -0.87
C ILE A 147 7.39 -4.12 -1.01
N ASP A 148 7.17 -4.89 0.06
CA ASP A 148 7.00 -6.34 -0.01
C ASP A 148 5.91 -6.73 -1.02
N GLN A 149 4.75 -6.05 -0.95
CA GLN A 149 3.65 -6.31 -1.88
C GLN A 149 4.04 -6.02 -3.33
N LEU A 150 4.81 -4.95 -3.59
CA LEU A 150 5.35 -4.67 -4.92
C LEU A 150 6.34 -5.74 -5.40
N ASP A 151 7.04 -6.39 -4.49
CA ASP A 151 7.97 -7.48 -4.80
C ASP A 151 7.27 -8.86 -4.90
N GLY A 152 5.93 -8.89 -4.77
CA GLY A 152 5.14 -10.11 -4.82
C GLY A 152 5.18 -10.93 -3.52
N ILE A 153 5.65 -10.33 -2.43
CA ILE A 153 5.69 -10.94 -1.10
C ILE A 153 4.43 -10.50 -0.35
N PHE A 154 3.43 -11.37 -0.28
CA PHE A 154 2.23 -11.07 0.49
C PHE A 154 2.52 -11.15 1.99
N TRP A 155 1.99 -10.23 2.78
CA TRP A 155 2.36 -10.04 4.19
C TRP A 155 2.37 -11.31 5.06
N ILE A 156 1.47 -12.28 4.80
CA ILE A 156 1.46 -13.57 5.52
C ILE A 156 2.69 -14.44 5.23
N ASP A 157 3.43 -14.17 4.15
CA ASP A 157 4.65 -14.91 3.81
C ASP A 157 5.82 -14.53 4.72
N ARG A 158 5.72 -13.41 5.43
CA ARG A 158 6.65 -13.00 6.51
C ARG A 158 6.39 -13.71 7.83
N LEU A 159 5.22 -14.32 7.99
CA LEU A 159 4.86 -15.06 9.20
C LEU A 159 5.54 -16.43 9.26
N SER A 160 5.78 -16.91 10.48
CA SER A 160 6.12 -18.32 10.66
C SER A 160 5.00 -19.20 10.10
N ARG A 161 5.33 -20.43 9.69
CA ARG A 161 4.36 -21.38 9.13
C ARG A 161 3.11 -21.53 10.03
N LEU A 162 3.32 -21.67 11.34
CA LEU A 162 2.22 -21.86 12.28
C LEU A 162 1.29 -20.62 12.36
N LYS A 163 1.86 -19.42 12.44
CA LYS A 163 1.10 -18.17 12.43
C LYS A 163 0.34 -18.00 11.12
N ARG A 164 1.00 -18.21 9.98
CA ARG A 164 0.40 -18.13 8.65
C ARG A 164 -0.79 -19.07 8.50
N ASP A 165 -0.64 -20.34 8.86
CA ASP A 165 -1.73 -21.32 8.76
C ASP A 165 -2.94 -20.93 9.62
N ARG A 166 -2.70 -20.35 10.81
CA ARG A 166 -3.77 -19.83 11.69
C ARG A 166 -4.50 -18.63 11.06
N VAL A 167 -3.77 -17.69 10.47
CA VAL A 167 -4.34 -16.52 9.80
C VAL A 167 -5.20 -16.96 8.62
N ILE A 168 -4.71 -17.86 7.77
CA ILE A 168 -5.45 -18.39 6.62
C ILE A 168 -6.75 -19.04 7.06
N LYS A 169 -6.70 -19.93 8.06
CA LYS A 169 -7.90 -20.60 8.60
C LYS A 169 -8.91 -19.60 9.18
N ARG A 170 -8.45 -18.55 9.86
CA ARG A 170 -9.34 -17.49 10.37
C ARG A 170 -10.02 -16.75 9.21
N PHE A 171 -9.26 -16.38 8.18
CA PHE A 171 -9.78 -15.71 6.99
C PHE A 171 -10.82 -16.55 6.25
N GLU A 172 -10.52 -17.82 5.96
CA GLU A 172 -11.45 -18.74 5.30
C GLU A 172 -12.76 -18.90 6.08
N LYS A 173 -12.69 -18.94 7.41
CA LYS A 173 -13.88 -18.99 8.28
C LYS A 173 -14.74 -17.73 8.17
N LEU A 174 -14.10 -16.55 8.01
CA LEU A 174 -14.83 -15.28 7.81
C LEU A 174 -15.53 -15.23 6.44
N GLN A 175 -14.90 -15.77 5.39
CA GLN A 175 -15.47 -15.78 4.03
C GLN A 175 -16.68 -16.71 3.87
N ARG A 176 -16.89 -17.67 4.79
CA ARG A 176 -18.02 -18.61 4.76
C ARG A 176 -19.26 -18.10 5.50
N ARG A 177 -19.18 -16.92 6.11
CA ARG A 177 -20.30 -16.30 6.85
C ARG A 177 -21.01 -15.26 6.00
#